data_0f0f64ac24aa609e60c733b244dba4a7
#
_entry.id   0f0f64ac24aa609e60c733b244dba4a7
#
_cell.length_a   1.000
_cell.length_b   1.000
_cell.length_c   1.000
_cell.angle_alpha   90.00
_cell.angle_beta   90.00
_cell.angle_gamma   90.00
#
_symmetry.space_group_name_H-M   'P 1'
#
loop_
_entity.id
_entity.type
_entity.pdbx_description
1 polymer ?
#
loop_
_entity_poly.entity_id
_entity_poly.type
_entity_poly.pdbx_seq_one_letter_code
_entity_poly.pdbx_strand_id
1 'polypeptide(L)'
;EIAQCLVGSEMCIRDSSKYFAGTTRSSVVIIVPQRNADYVNDALTEHGVLVIAKPVNKHLFHHFLQFTECFKMRMFRVIEENEKLKHMVADMKIINRAKFLLITCLNMSEDQAHRYLEKQAMDLRTSKLEVAKQVIRTYEN
;
A
#
# COMPACT_ATOMS: atom_id res chain seq x y z
N GLU A 1 -12.82 -1.02 -14.98
CA GLU A 1 -12.65 -1.32 -16.42
C GLU A 1 -12.58 -2.84 -16.57
N ILE A 2 -13.54 -3.39 -17.32
CA ILE A 2 -13.54 -4.81 -17.67
C ILE A 2 -12.63 -4.91 -18.90
N ALA A 3 -11.43 -5.45 -18.73
CA ALA A 3 -10.53 -5.70 -19.84
C ALA A 3 -11.14 -6.77 -20.75
N GLN A 4 -11.42 -6.40 -21.97
CA GLN A 4 -11.99 -7.24 -23.02
C GLN A 4 -11.01 -8.37 -23.40
N CYS A 5 -11.56 -9.57 -23.62
CA CYS A 5 -10.87 -10.80 -23.96
C CYS A 5 -9.87 -10.62 -25.12
N LEU A 6 -8.57 -10.73 -24.84
CA LEU A 6 -7.54 -10.90 -25.83
C LEU A 6 -7.53 -12.36 -26.30
N VAL A 7 -7.91 -12.60 -27.53
CA VAL A 7 -7.72 -13.91 -28.20
C VAL A 7 -6.24 -13.98 -28.57
N GLY A 8 -5.45 -14.59 -27.73
CA GLY A 8 -4.02 -14.81 -27.94
C GLY A 8 -3.60 -16.22 -27.52
N SER A 9 -2.36 -16.61 -27.81
CA SER A 9 -1.78 -17.84 -27.27
C SER A 9 -1.82 -17.80 -25.73
N GLU A 10 -1.91 -18.97 -25.06
CA GLU A 10 -1.99 -19.09 -23.61
C GLU A 10 -0.87 -18.31 -22.89
N MET A 11 0.29 -18.21 -23.52
CA MET A 11 1.43 -17.45 -23.03
C MET A 11 1.17 -15.94 -23.00
N CYS A 12 0.53 -15.39 -24.03
CA CYS A 12 0.16 -13.96 -24.06
C CYS A 12 -0.88 -13.59 -23.01
N ILE A 13 -1.88 -14.45 -22.77
CA ILE A 13 -2.91 -14.23 -21.74
C ILE A 13 -2.27 -14.20 -20.35
N ARG A 14 -1.38 -15.15 -20.07
CA ARG A 14 -0.65 -15.25 -18.81
C ARG A 14 0.21 -14.01 -18.54
N ASP A 15 1.01 -13.60 -19.51
CA ASP A 15 1.95 -12.48 -19.35
C ASP A 15 1.21 -11.14 -19.25
N SER A 16 0.15 -10.95 -20.06
CA SER A 16 -0.72 -9.77 -19.97
C SER A 16 -1.43 -9.70 -18.60
N SER A 17 -1.92 -10.83 -18.10
CA SER A 17 -2.60 -10.89 -16.80
C SER A 17 -1.67 -10.52 -15.65
N LYS A 18 -0.42 -11.01 -15.66
CA LYS A 18 0.62 -10.64 -14.69
C LYS A 18 0.95 -9.15 -14.74
N TYR A 19 1.12 -8.62 -15.95
CA TYR A 19 1.39 -7.21 -16.16
C TYR A 19 0.28 -6.32 -15.58
N PHE A 20 -0.98 -6.61 -15.93
CA PHE A 20 -2.11 -5.83 -15.43
C PHE A 20 -2.30 -5.98 -13.91
N ALA A 21 -2.13 -7.18 -13.36
CA ALA A 21 -2.22 -7.39 -11.92
C ALA A 21 -1.15 -6.61 -11.14
N GLY A 22 0.07 -6.53 -11.69
CA GLY A 22 1.18 -5.79 -11.04
C GLY A 22 1.15 -4.29 -11.23
N THR A 23 0.54 -3.78 -12.32
CA THR A 23 0.58 -2.35 -12.67
C THR A 23 -0.70 -1.60 -12.32
N THR A 24 -1.82 -2.28 -12.20
CA THR A 24 -3.11 -1.64 -11.92
C THR A 24 -3.66 -2.00 -10.54
N ARG A 25 -4.48 -1.10 -9.99
CA ARG A 25 -5.26 -1.41 -8.78
C ARG A 25 -6.55 -2.19 -9.07
N SER A 26 -6.68 -2.71 -10.28
CA SER A 26 -7.86 -3.45 -10.73
C SER A 26 -7.70 -4.94 -10.45
N SER A 27 -8.79 -5.61 -10.06
CA SER A 27 -8.79 -7.07 -9.98
C SER A 27 -8.81 -7.66 -11.39
N VAL A 28 -7.91 -8.60 -11.66
CA VAL A 28 -7.81 -9.29 -12.94
C VAL A 28 -8.49 -10.66 -12.82
N VAL A 29 -9.45 -10.91 -13.69
CA VAL A 29 -10.18 -12.19 -13.77
C VAL A 29 -10.01 -12.74 -15.17
N ILE A 30 -9.59 -13.99 -15.28
CA ILE A 30 -9.47 -14.69 -16.55
C ILE A 30 -10.39 -15.90 -16.59
N ILE A 31 -10.94 -16.19 -17.76
CA ILE A 31 -11.83 -17.34 -17.98
C ILE A 31 -11.15 -18.28 -18.99
N VAL A 32 -10.83 -19.49 -18.55
CA VAL A 32 -10.07 -20.48 -19.31
C VAL A 32 -10.86 -21.79 -19.48
N PRO A 33 -10.52 -22.63 -20.48
CA PRO A 33 -11.07 -23.96 -20.57
C PRO A 33 -10.74 -24.79 -19.32
N GLN A 34 -11.67 -25.68 -18.89
CA GLN A 34 -11.50 -26.54 -17.70
C GLN A 34 -10.15 -27.26 -17.68
N ARG A 35 -9.75 -27.83 -18.85
CA ARG A 35 -8.49 -28.58 -18.99
C ARG A 35 -7.22 -27.83 -18.60
N ASN A 36 -7.25 -26.46 -18.64
CA ASN A 36 -6.10 -25.61 -18.39
C ASN A 36 -6.22 -24.85 -17.08
N ALA A 37 -7.36 -24.97 -16.38
CA ALA A 37 -7.68 -24.12 -15.24
C ALA A 37 -6.69 -24.30 -14.09
N ASP A 38 -6.35 -25.54 -13.75
CA ASP A 38 -5.44 -25.83 -12.62
C ASP A 38 -4.03 -25.30 -12.91
N TYR A 39 -3.49 -25.57 -14.09
CA TYR A 39 -2.17 -25.11 -14.49
C TYR A 39 -2.06 -23.59 -14.52
N VAL A 40 -3.08 -22.93 -15.06
CA VAL A 40 -3.12 -21.47 -15.15
C VAL A 40 -3.32 -20.84 -13.76
N ASN A 41 -4.14 -21.47 -12.92
CA ASN A 41 -4.37 -21.04 -11.55
C ASN A 41 -3.06 -21.07 -10.74
N ASP A 42 -2.33 -22.19 -10.77
CA ASP A 42 -1.04 -22.31 -10.06
C ASP A 42 -0.02 -21.25 -10.51
N ALA A 43 0.01 -20.96 -11.81
CA ALA A 43 0.93 -19.97 -12.38
C ALA A 43 0.57 -18.50 -12.07
N LEU A 44 -0.70 -18.20 -11.71
CA LEU A 44 -1.20 -16.83 -11.60
C LEU A 44 -1.71 -16.46 -10.20
N THR A 45 -1.89 -17.41 -9.30
CA THR A 45 -2.38 -17.17 -7.94
C THR A 45 -1.48 -16.22 -7.17
N GLU A 46 -0.16 -16.37 -7.26
CA GLU A 46 0.82 -15.48 -6.60
C GLU A 46 0.75 -14.03 -7.09
N HIS A 47 0.24 -13.82 -8.31
CA HIS A 47 0.07 -12.50 -8.90
C HIS A 47 -1.29 -11.85 -8.61
N GLY A 48 -2.16 -12.52 -7.84
CA GLY A 48 -3.49 -12.02 -7.49
C GLY A 48 -4.48 -12.02 -8.66
N VAL A 49 -4.24 -12.85 -9.68
CA VAL A 49 -5.15 -13.07 -10.82
C VAL A 49 -6.13 -14.19 -10.47
N LEU A 50 -7.40 -13.94 -10.70
CA LEU A 50 -8.46 -14.90 -10.43
C LEU A 50 -8.77 -15.69 -11.70
N VAL A 51 -8.81 -17.03 -11.59
CA VAL A 51 -9.03 -17.93 -12.72
C VAL A 51 -10.39 -18.59 -12.58
N ILE A 52 -11.21 -18.53 -13.63
CA ILE A 52 -12.52 -19.19 -13.71
C ILE A 52 -12.50 -20.20 -14.86
N ALA A 53 -12.87 -21.43 -14.57
CA ALA A 53 -12.99 -22.48 -15.58
C ALA A 53 -14.33 -22.42 -16.34
N LYS A 54 -14.31 -22.68 -17.65
CA LYS A 54 -15.54 -22.91 -18.45
C LYS A 54 -16.08 -24.33 -18.18
N PRO A 55 -17.42 -24.53 -18.18
CA PRO A 55 -18.50 -23.56 -18.44
C PRO A 55 -18.79 -22.65 -17.24
N VAL A 56 -19.02 -21.37 -17.50
CA VAL A 56 -19.29 -20.38 -16.45
C VAL A 56 -20.79 -20.31 -16.16
N ASN A 57 -21.18 -20.60 -14.93
CA ASN A 57 -22.55 -20.40 -14.48
C ASN A 57 -22.80 -18.93 -14.17
N LYS A 58 -23.88 -18.35 -14.74
CA LYS A 58 -24.20 -16.92 -14.58
C LYS A 58 -24.36 -16.49 -13.11
N HIS A 59 -25.03 -17.30 -12.29
CA HIS A 59 -25.23 -16.99 -10.87
C HIS A 59 -23.93 -17.07 -10.10
N LEU A 60 -23.13 -18.09 -10.33
CA LEU A 60 -21.82 -18.26 -9.70
C LEU A 60 -20.89 -17.12 -10.08
N PHE A 61 -20.88 -16.70 -11.36
CA PHE A 61 -20.09 -15.57 -11.83
C PHE A 61 -20.48 -14.25 -11.15
N HIS A 62 -21.77 -14.02 -10.98
CA HIS A 62 -22.25 -12.81 -10.27
C HIS A 62 -21.78 -12.78 -8.81
N HIS A 63 -21.93 -13.86 -8.08
CA HIS A 63 -21.43 -13.97 -6.71
C HIS A 63 -19.91 -13.82 -6.62
N PHE A 64 -19.20 -14.33 -7.60
CA PHE A 64 -17.75 -14.20 -7.69
C PHE A 64 -17.32 -12.74 -7.90
N LEU A 65 -18.00 -11.98 -8.74
CA LEU A 65 -17.74 -10.55 -8.90
C LEU A 65 -18.03 -9.76 -7.61
N GLN A 66 -19.13 -10.05 -6.93
CA GLN A 66 -19.43 -9.42 -5.64
C GLN A 66 -18.38 -9.74 -4.58
N PHE A 67 -17.91 -10.98 -4.51
CA PHE A 67 -16.85 -11.39 -3.61
C PHE A 67 -15.54 -10.62 -3.92
N THR A 68 -15.18 -10.54 -5.19
CA THR A 68 -13.98 -9.82 -5.66
C THR A 68 -14.03 -8.34 -5.27
N GLU A 69 -15.17 -7.70 -5.43
CA GLU A 69 -15.36 -6.30 -5.05
C GLU A 69 -15.25 -6.10 -3.53
N CYS A 70 -15.87 -6.96 -2.76
CA CYS A 70 -15.78 -6.93 -1.29
C CYS A 70 -14.34 -7.12 -0.82
N PHE A 71 -13.62 -8.08 -1.39
CA PHE A 71 -12.22 -8.36 -1.07
C PHE A 71 -11.32 -7.18 -1.43
N LYS A 72 -11.53 -6.59 -2.60
CA LYS A 72 -10.83 -5.39 -3.06
C LYS A 72 -10.99 -4.23 -2.07
N MET A 73 -12.21 -3.95 -1.64
CA MET A 73 -12.48 -2.89 -0.67
C MET A 73 -11.75 -3.11 0.67
N ARG A 74 -11.69 -4.36 1.12
CA ARG A 74 -10.94 -4.73 2.33
C ARG A 74 -9.44 -4.53 2.14
N MET A 75 -8.89 -4.96 1.01
CA MET A 75 -7.47 -4.79 0.69
C MET A 75 -7.07 -3.31 0.59
N PHE A 76 -7.92 -2.46 0.00
CA PHE A 76 -7.65 -1.03 -0.04
C PHE A 76 -7.54 -0.40 1.35
N ARG A 77 -8.41 -0.76 2.29
CA ARG A 77 -8.31 -0.28 3.68
C ARG A 77 -6.97 -0.68 4.31
N VAL A 78 -6.57 -1.94 4.16
CA VAL A 78 -5.29 -2.43 4.71
C VAL A 78 -4.10 -1.69 4.11
N ILE A 79 -4.11 -1.44 2.79
CA ILE A 79 -3.06 -0.69 2.12
C ILE A 79 -3.03 0.76 2.64
N GLU A 80 -4.18 1.41 2.75
CA GLU A 80 -4.28 2.78 3.24
C GLU A 80 -3.80 2.92 4.70
N GLU A 81 -4.20 1.97 5.56
CA GLU A 81 -3.71 1.91 6.94
C GLU A 81 -2.19 1.69 7.01
N ASN A 82 -1.66 0.80 6.16
CA ASN A 82 -0.22 0.54 6.08
C ASN A 82 0.56 1.79 5.64
N GLU A 83 0.08 2.53 4.65
CA GLU A 83 0.70 3.80 4.23
C GLU A 83 0.66 4.85 5.35
N LYS A 84 -0.47 4.98 6.07
CA LYS A 84 -0.56 5.87 7.25
C LYS A 84 0.46 5.49 8.32
N LEU A 85 0.61 4.19 8.61
CA LEU A 85 1.59 3.71 9.58
C LEU A 85 3.02 3.99 9.13
N LYS A 86 3.35 3.80 7.87
CA LYS A 86 4.66 4.13 7.32
C LYS A 86 4.99 5.62 7.46
N HIS A 87 4.03 6.49 7.17
CA HIS A 87 4.18 7.94 7.37
C HIS A 87 4.41 8.28 8.84
N MET A 88 3.62 7.72 9.76
CA MET A 88 3.80 7.94 11.20
C MET A 88 5.18 7.49 11.69
N VAL A 89 5.68 6.34 11.23
CA VAL A 89 7.03 5.87 11.58
C VAL A 89 8.10 6.82 11.03
N ALA A 90 7.94 7.32 9.80
CA ALA A 90 8.87 8.30 9.22
C ALA A 90 8.89 9.60 10.02
N ASP A 91 7.73 10.12 10.42
CA ASP A 91 7.60 11.33 11.24
C ASP A 91 8.22 11.15 12.63
N MET A 92 7.99 9.99 13.27
CA MET A 92 8.61 9.65 14.55
C MET A 92 10.14 9.63 14.47
N LYS A 93 10.72 9.11 13.38
CA LYS A 93 12.18 9.12 13.18
C LYS A 93 12.72 10.55 13.13
N ILE A 94 12.05 11.46 12.43
CA ILE A 94 12.46 12.88 12.34
C ILE A 94 12.35 13.54 13.71
N ILE A 95 11.25 13.35 14.43
CA ILE A 95 11.05 13.92 15.76
C ILE A 95 12.10 13.39 16.76
N ASN A 96 12.38 12.09 16.74
CA ASN A 96 13.39 11.50 17.62
C ASN A 96 14.81 11.99 17.28
N ARG A 97 15.12 12.19 15.99
CA ARG A 97 16.40 12.79 15.58
C ARG A 97 16.54 14.22 16.09
N ALA A 98 15.49 15.05 15.99
CA ALA A 98 15.48 16.39 16.55
C ALA A 98 15.66 16.40 18.07
N LYS A 99 14.96 15.50 18.81
CA LYS A 99 15.17 15.35 20.26
C LYS A 99 16.62 14.99 20.58
N PHE A 100 17.20 14.03 19.86
CA PHE A 100 18.60 13.65 20.04
C PHE A 100 19.55 14.84 19.88
N LEU A 101 19.34 15.70 18.89
CA LEU A 101 20.14 16.92 18.70
C LEU A 101 19.97 17.91 19.85
N LEU A 102 18.74 18.13 20.32
CA LEU A 102 18.50 19.00 21.48
C LEU A 102 19.18 18.48 22.75
N ILE A 103 19.19 17.16 22.95
CA ILE A 103 19.86 16.52 24.08
C ILE A 103 21.39 16.70 23.97
N THR A 104 21.96 16.42 22.78
CA THR A 104 23.42 16.44 22.60
C THR A 104 24.00 17.84 22.48
N CYS A 105 23.32 18.75 21.78
CA CYS A 105 23.84 20.13 21.53
C CYS A 105 23.48 21.11 22.66
N LEU A 106 22.30 20.96 23.27
CA LEU A 106 21.79 21.87 24.31
C LEU A 106 21.77 21.26 25.71
N ASN A 107 22.28 20.04 25.85
CA ASN A 107 22.36 19.32 27.14
C ASN A 107 20.99 19.22 27.84
N MET A 108 19.90 19.08 27.06
CA MET A 108 18.54 18.91 27.59
C MET A 108 18.29 17.45 28.01
N SER A 109 17.40 17.24 28.98
CA SER A 109 16.84 15.92 29.22
C SER A 109 15.84 15.54 28.13
N GLU A 110 15.50 14.26 27.99
CA GLU A 110 14.49 13.81 27.01
C GLU A 110 13.15 14.54 27.18
N ASP A 111 12.70 14.67 28.44
CA ASP A 111 11.45 15.37 28.77
C ASP A 111 11.51 16.86 28.39
N GLN A 112 12.65 17.51 28.61
CA GLN A 112 12.85 18.90 28.22
C GLN A 112 12.84 19.06 26.70
N ALA A 113 13.52 18.20 25.96
CA ALA A 113 13.52 18.21 24.52
C ALA A 113 12.12 17.95 23.92
N HIS A 114 11.37 17.03 24.52
CA HIS A 114 9.99 16.75 24.12
C HIS A 114 9.10 17.98 24.31
N ARG A 115 9.10 18.58 25.53
CA ARG A 115 8.32 19.80 25.83
C ARG A 115 8.75 21.00 24.99
N TYR A 116 10.04 21.11 24.67
CA TYR A 116 10.54 22.16 23.78
C TYR A 116 9.89 22.09 22.42
N LEU A 117 9.89 20.90 21.79
CA LEU A 117 9.25 20.70 20.47
C LEU A 117 7.74 20.99 20.51
N GLU A 118 7.06 20.61 21.60
CA GLU A 118 5.62 20.88 21.75
C GLU A 118 5.34 22.37 21.91
N LYS A 119 6.09 23.04 22.79
CA LYS A 119 5.92 24.46 23.04
C LYS A 119 6.18 25.28 21.78
N GLN A 120 7.27 25.00 21.06
CA GLN A 120 7.58 25.67 19.80
C GLN A 120 6.51 25.43 18.72
N ALA A 121 5.96 24.22 18.65
CA ALA A 121 4.86 23.92 17.72
C ALA A 121 3.60 24.75 18.03
N MET A 122 3.28 24.92 19.33
CA MET A 122 2.17 25.76 19.76
C MET A 122 2.43 27.25 19.51
N ASP A 123 3.60 27.76 19.88
CA ASP A 123 3.99 29.17 19.73
C ASP A 123 4.00 29.59 18.25
N LEU A 124 4.51 28.73 17.38
CA LEU A 124 4.58 28.96 15.92
C LEU A 124 3.31 28.53 15.16
N ARG A 125 2.32 27.97 15.84
CA ARG A 125 1.08 27.42 15.23
C ARG A 125 1.37 26.46 14.08
N THR A 126 2.36 25.59 14.25
CA THR A 126 2.81 24.62 13.25
C THR A 126 2.83 23.21 13.84
N SER A 127 3.12 22.22 13.03
CA SER A 127 3.22 20.83 13.49
C SER A 127 4.55 20.57 14.22
N LYS A 128 4.54 19.65 15.19
CA LYS A 128 5.76 19.17 15.87
C LYS A 128 6.80 18.66 14.86
N LEU A 129 6.36 18.08 13.76
CA LEU A 129 7.21 17.61 12.68
C LEU A 129 7.97 18.73 11.99
N GLU A 130 7.31 19.86 11.70
CA GLU A 130 7.96 21.01 11.07
C GLU A 130 8.99 21.66 12.01
N VAL A 131 8.67 21.77 13.30
CA VAL A 131 9.65 22.22 14.31
C VAL A 131 10.85 21.28 14.36
N ALA A 132 10.61 19.98 14.36
CA ALA A 132 11.67 18.97 14.36
C ALA A 132 12.58 19.12 13.13
N LYS A 133 12.03 19.35 11.94
CA LYS A 133 12.80 19.61 10.72
C LYS A 133 13.63 20.90 10.83
N GLN A 134 13.08 21.95 11.45
CA GLN A 134 13.85 23.20 11.68
C GLN A 134 15.02 22.96 12.62
N VAL A 135 14.80 22.24 13.72
CA VAL A 135 15.88 21.88 14.67
C VAL A 135 16.98 21.10 13.94
N ILE A 136 16.63 20.10 13.14
CA ILE A 136 17.60 19.33 12.37
C ILE A 136 18.41 20.24 11.44
N ARG A 137 17.75 21.11 10.69
CA ARG A 137 18.45 22.08 9.79
C ARG A 137 19.38 23.02 10.53
N THR A 138 19.07 23.38 11.78
CA THR A 138 19.89 24.33 12.57
C THR A 138 21.12 23.65 13.16
N TYR A 139 21.04 22.40 13.56
CA TYR A 139 22.10 21.71 14.32
C TYR A 139 22.86 20.64 13.52
N GLU A 140 22.45 20.29 12.31
CA GLU A 140 23.15 19.34 11.42
C GLU A 140 23.92 20.02 10.26
N ASN A 141 23.97 21.34 10.21
CA ASN A 141 24.82 22.06 9.23
C ASN A 141 26.24 22.24 9.75
#